data_7b68f2aa0985eff7d4201f65ac6e5ae3
#
_entry.id   7b68f2aa0985eff7d4201f65ac6e5ae3
#
_cell.length_a   1.000
_cell.length_b   1.000
_cell.length_c   1.000
_cell.angle_alpha   90.00
_cell.angle_beta   90.00
_cell.angle_gamma   90.00
#
_symmetry.space_group_name_H-M   'P 1'
#
loop_
_entity.id
_entity.type
_entity.pdbx_description
1 polymer ?
#
loop_
_entity_poly.entity_id
_entity_poly.type
_entity_poly.pdbx_seq_one_letter_code
_entity_poly.pdbx_strand_id
1 'polypeptide(L)'
;RDSSTSRGLGDVYKRQIPGRSVINMTAETTLRIARDFPNVIGIKEASGDIEQMQRILDNRPEGFLVLSGDDGMTLDLMRRGGDGVISVAANAFPQRFMECINLAKRGAFDEADRAFGRLREAVDALFAEGNPVGVKCALASMGLIGPTMRLPLVEGSEALRSRFEKLIAEYDLR
;
A
#
# COMPACT_ATOMS: atom_id res chain seq x y z
N ARG A 1 14.27 -13.48 -10.05
CA ARG A 1 15.44 -12.58 -10.14
C ARG A 1 15.01 -11.24 -9.63
N ASP A 2 15.61 -10.83 -8.56
CA ASP A 2 15.42 -9.51 -7.97
C ASP A 2 15.91 -8.46 -8.99
N SER A 3 15.00 -7.69 -9.57
CA SER A 3 15.32 -6.62 -10.51
C SER A 3 15.88 -5.37 -9.81
N SER A 4 16.15 -5.45 -8.52
CA SER A 4 16.64 -4.33 -7.71
C SER A 4 18.16 -4.16 -7.69
N THR A 5 18.90 -4.89 -8.50
CA THR A 5 20.29 -4.53 -8.78
C THR A 5 20.33 -3.37 -9.78
N SER A 6 19.87 -2.22 -9.34
CA SER A 6 20.20 -0.96 -9.98
C SER A 6 21.71 -0.82 -9.99
N ARG A 7 22.31 -0.88 -11.14
CA ARG A 7 23.73 -0.54 -11.36
C ARG A 7 23.97 0.97 -11.34
N GLY A 8 23.07 1.72 -10.75
CA GLY A 8 23.12 3.16 -10.66
C GLY A 8 23.27 3.59 -9.21
N LEU A 9 24.01 4.64 -9.00
CA LEU A 9 24.14 5.41 -7.78
C LEU A 9 22.83 6.19 -7.49
N GLY A 10 21.67 5.54 -7.66
CA GLY A 10 20.37 6.15 -7.40
C GLY A 10 19.86 5.85 -6.00
N ASP A 11 18.99 6.71 -5.54
CA ASP A 11 18.28 6.52 -4.27
C ASP A 11 17.40 5.26 -4.32
N VAL A 12 17.34 4.52 -3.21
CA VAL A 12 16.57 3.28 -3.12
C VAL A 12 15.68 3.26 -1.89
N TYR A 13 14.53 2.59 -2.04
CA TYR A 13 13.67 2.21 -0.92
C TYR A 13 13.93 0.78 -0.51
N LYS A 14 13.98 0.52 0.79
CA LYS A 14 13.85 -0.83 1.32
C LYS A 14 12.38 -1.18 1.44
N ARG A 15 12.06 -2.45 1.13
CA ARG A 15 10.71 -2.99 1.25
C ARG A 15 10.71 -4.13 2.26
N GLN A 16 9.75 -4.11 3.18
CA GLN A 16 9.44 -5.28 3.97
C GLN A 16 7.95 -5.60 3.91
N ILE A 17 7.63 -6.87 3.76
CA ILE A 17 6.27 -7.41 3.74
C ILE A 17 6.33 -8.76 4.46
N PRO A 18 6.31 -8.80 5.82
CA PRO A 18 6.49 -10.03 6.59
C PRO A 18 5.54 -11.16 6.20
N GLY A 19 4.29 -10.84 5.83
CA GLY A 19 3.32 -11.80 5.34
C GLY A 19 3.71 -12.52 4.03
N ARG A 20 4.73 -12.02 3.31
CA ARG A 20 5.25 -12.63 2.08
C ARG A 20 6.66 -13.19 2.23
N SER A 21 7.51 -12.53 3.01
CA SER A 21 8.91 -12.93 3.21
C SER A 21 9.13 -13.80 4.44
N VAL A 22 8.13 -13.88 5.32
CA VAL A 22 8.17 -14.55 6.64
C VAL A 22 9.22 -13.94 7.59
N ILE A 23 9.87 -12.84 7.19
CA ILE A 23 10.90 -12.15 7.96
C ILE A 23 10.45 -10.72 8.17
N ASN A 24 10.49 -10.26 9.43
CA ASN A 24 10.30 -8.87 9.79
C ASN A 24 11.66 -8.18 9.96
N MET A 25 11.86 -7.09 9.25
CA MET A 25 13.01 -6.19 9.48
C MET A 25 12.64 -5.24 10.62
N THR A 26 13.31 -5.38 11.76
CA THR A 26 13.01 -4.59 12.96
C THR A 26 13.26 -3.09 12.76
N ALA A 27 12.66 -2.26 13.61
CA ALA A 27 12.90 -0.82 13.62
C ALA A 27 14.40 -0.50 13.76
N GLU A 28 15.12 -1.20 14.62
CA GLU A 28 16.56 -1.02 14.84
C GLU A 28 17.37 -1.30 13.57
N THR A 29 17.06 -2.40 12.87
CA THR A 29 17.73 -2.73 11.61
C THR A 29 17.43 -1.68 10.55
N THR A 30 16.18 -1.23 10.44
CA THR A 30 15.76 -0.17 9.52
C THR A 30 16.52 1.12 9.79
N LEU A 31 16.56 1.56 11.04
CA LEU A 31 17.23 2.79 11.46
C LEU A 31 18.75 2.73 11.30
N ARG A 32 19.34 1.55 11.48
CA ARG A 32 20.76 1.34 11.20
C ARG A 32 21.05 1.45 9.70
N ILE A 33 20.25 0.82 8.85
CA ILE A 33 20.38 0.94 7.40
C ILE A 33 20.24 2.40 6.96
N ALA A 34 19.25 3.12 7.50
CA ALA A 34 19.02 4.52 7.16
C ALA A 34 20.21 5.43 7.51
N ARG A 35 20.96 5.10 8.57
CA ARG A 35 22.15 5.85 8.99
C ARG A 35 23.41 5.45 8.24
N ASP A 36 23.59 4.14 8.02
CA ASP A 36 24.83 3.60 7.46
C ASP A 36 24.89 3.72 5.93
N PHE A 37 23.73 3.85 5.26
CA PHE A 37 23.62 3.86 3.80
C PHE A 37 22.81 5.07 3.31
N PRO A 38 23.46 6.22 3.03
CA PRO A 38 22.77 7.46 2.66
C PRO A 38 21.99 7.39 1.34
N ASN A 39 22.27 6.41 0.48
CA ASN A 39 21.48 6.13 -0.72
C ASN A 39 20.19 5.35 -0.46
N VAL A 40 19.95 4.90 0.77
CA VAL A 40 18.67 4.32 1.19
C VAL A 40 17.82 5.44 1.77
N ILE A 41 16.96 6.02 0.94
CA ILE A 41 16.17 7.21 1.27
C ILE A 41 14.83 6.94 1.95
N GLY A 42 14.46 5.69 2.13
CA GLY A 42 13.18 5.38 2.78
C GLY A 42 12.88 3.89 2.90
N ILE A 43 11.77 3.62 3.56
CA ILE A 43 11.23 2.28 3.72
C ILE A 43 9.77 2.23 3.26
N LYS A 44 9.40 1.14 2.57
CA LYS A 44 8.01 0.69 2.45
C LYS A 44 7.73 -0.27 3.61
N GLU A 45 7.00 0.21 4.60
CA GLU A 45 6.67 -0.53 5.82
C GLU A 45 5.29 -1.20 5.67
N ALA A 46 5.26 -2.51 5.77
CA ALA A 46 4.06 -3.33 5.65
C ALA A 46 4.03 -4.49 6.66
N SER A 47 4.61 -4.26 7.85
CA SER A 47 4.57 -5.24 8.94
C SER A 47 3.19 -5.39 9.58
N GLY A 48 2.37 -4.33 9.51
CA GLY A 48 1.14 -4.24 10.28
C GLY A 48 1.36 -3.86 11.74
N ASP A 49 2.60 -3.65 12.17
CA ASP A 49 2.96 -3.27 13.54
C ASP A 49 3.10 -1.75 13.67
N ILE A 50 2.06 -1.11 14.20
CA ILE A 50 2.02 0.34 14.36
C ILE A 50 3.04 0.87 15.37
N GLU A 51 3.43 0.07 16.36
CA GLU A 51 4.46 0.45 17.33
C GLU A 51 5.84 0.44 16.68
N GLN A 52 6.10 -0.54 15.83
CA GLN A 52 7.33 -0.57 15.02
C GLN A 52 7.40 0.63 14.09
N MET A 53 6.29 0.95 13.40
CA MET A 53 6.19 2.13 12.55
C MET A 53 6.47 3.41 13.31
N GLN A 54 5.89 3.58 14.51
CA GLN A 54 6.11 4.74 15.37
C GLN A 54 7.58 4.86 15.79
N ARG A 55 8.21 3.74 16.21
CA ARG A 55 9.64 3.75 16.55
C ARG A 55 10.54 4.18 15.39
N ILE A 56 10.20 3.79 14.16
CA ILE A 56 10.93 4.24 12.97
C ILE A 56 10.73 5.74 12.76
N LEU A 57 9.50 6.23 12.83
CA LEU A 57 9.16 7.65 12.65
C LEU A 57 9.87 8.55 13.65
N ASP A 58 9.89 8.14 14.93
CA ASP A 58 10.48 8.93 16.03
C ASP A 58 12.01 9.03 15.95
N ASN A 59 12.68 8.07 15.29
CA ASN A 59 14.14 7.93 15.32
C ASN A 59 14.79 7.97 13.93
N ARG A 60 14.02 8.19 12.87
CA ARG A 60 14.54 8.26 11.50
C ARG A 60 15.45 9.47 11.30
N PRO A 61 16.51 9.34 10.48
CA PRO A 61 17.28 10.51 10.06
C PRO A 61 16.39 11.51 9.29
N GLU A 62 16.77 12.77 9.31
CA GLU A 62 16.13 13.80 8.49
C GLU A 62 16.12 13.39 7.02
N GLY A 63 14.98 13.58 6.35
CA GLY A 63 14.78 13.21 4.94
C GLY A 63 14.53 11.73 4.68
N PHE A 64 14.64 10.84 5.68
CA PHE A 64 14.30 9.43 5.48
C PHE A 64 12.79 9.21 5.46
N LEU A 65 12.26 8.66 4.37
CA LEU A 65 10.84 8.50 4.12
C LEU A 65 10.30 7.18 4.70
N VAL A 66 9.12 7.26 5.33
CA VAL A 66 8.38 6.09 5.82
C VAL A 66 7.05 6.01 5.09
N LEU A 67 6.94 5.07 4.16
CA LEU A 67 5.76 4.87 3.33
C LEU A 67 5.00 3.63 3.79
N SER A 68 3.68 3.74 3.91
CA SER A 68 2.85 2.56 4.14
C SER A 68 2.94 1.58 2.97
N GLY A 69 2.99 0.31 3.28
CA GLY A 69 2.84 -0.77 2.31
C GLY A 69 1.46 -1.42 2.38
N ASP A 70 0.59 -0.89 3.24
CA ASP A 70 -0.77 -1.37 3.50
C ASP A 70 -1.75 -0.21 3.33
N ASP A 71 -2.71 -0.38 2.41
CA ASP A 71 -3.71 0.65 2.10
C ASP A 71 -4.60 0.96 3.30
N GLY A 72 -4.95 -0.05 4.10
CA GLY A 72 -5.81 0.08 5.28
C GLY A 72 -5.17 0.86 6.42
N MET A 73 -3.83 0.79 6.55
CA MET A 73 -3.08 1.46 7.62
C MET A 73 -2.51 2.83 7.21
N THR A 74 -2.73 3.24 5.96
CA THR A 74 -2.09 4.43 5.41
C THR A 74 -2.45 5.70 6.18
N LEU A 75 -3.73 5.92 6.49
CA LEU A 75 -4.16 7.13 7.20
C LEU A 75 -3.62 7.17 8.63
N ASP A 76 -3.56 6.03 9.31
CA ASP A 76 -2.98 5.93 10.66
C ASP A 76 -1.48 6.26 10.64
N LEU A 77 -0.74 5.73 9.66
CA LEU A 77 0.67 6.05 9.50
C LEU A 77 0.88 7.55 9.20
N MET A 78 0.09 8.12 8.29
CA MET A 78 0.19 9.54 7.93
C MET A 78 -0.16 10.45 9.10
N ARG A 79 -1.15 10.10 9.92
CA ARG A 79 -1.51 10.83 11.16
C ARG A 79 -0.37 10.86 12.16
N ARG A 80 0.50 9.87 12.15
CA ARG A 80 1.70 9.74 12.99
C ARG A 80 2.96 10.39 12.39
N GLY A 81 2.84 11.03 11.23
CA GLY A 81 3.95 11.69 10.54
C GLY A 81 4.60 10.86 9.43
N GLY A 82 3.96 9.79 8.98
CA GLY A 82 4.38 9.06 7.78
C GLY A 82 4.18 9.87 6.50
N ASP A 83 4.96 9.54 5.47
CA ASP A 83 5.11 10.40 4.28
C ASP A 83 4.14 10.03 3.15
N GLY A 84 3.51 8.86 3.21
CA GLY A 84 2.59 8.40 2.16
C GLY A 84 2.47 6.89 2.08
N VAL A 85 2.23 6.39 0.87
CA VAL A 85 1.91 4.97 0.64
C VAL A 85 2.43 4.47 -0.70
N ILE A 86 2.77 3.19 -0.75
CA ILE A 86 2.93 2.42 -1.99
C ILE A 86 1.74 1.46 -2.06
N SER A 87 0.71 1.87 -2.76
CA SER A 87 -0.66 1.34 -2.69
C SER A 87 -0.93 0.24 -3.72
N VAL A 88 -1.82 -0.67 -3.37
CA VAL A 88 -2.53 -1.58 -4.29
C VAL A 88 -3.81 -0.91 -4.79
N ALA A 89 -4.57 -0.29 -3.90
CA ALA A 89 -5.87 0.35 -4.21
C ALA A 89 -5.74 1.45 -5.27
N ALA A 90 -4.64 2.20 -5.27
CA ALA A 90 -4.38 3.24 -6.28
C ALA A 90 -4.23 2.71 -7.71
N ASN A 91 -4.03 1.41 -7.92
CA ASN A 91 -4.04 0.83 -9.28
C ASN A 91 -5.47 0.66 -9.82
N ALA A 92 -6.44 0.40 -8.97
CA ALA A 92 -7.83 0.19 -9.36
C ALA A 92 -8.68 1.46 -9.18
N PHE A 93 -8.47 2.20 -8.10
CA PHE A 93 -9.29 3.34 -7.68
C PHE A 93 -8.45 4.60 -7.42
N PRO A 94 -7.65 5.07 -8.40
CA PRO A 94 -6.65 6.12 -8.16
C PRO A 94 -7.27 7.43 -7.67
N GLN A 95 -8.38 7.88 -8.26
CA GLN A 95 -8.99 9.16 -7.88
C GLN A 95 -9.50 9.14 -6.44
N ARG A 96 -10.26 8.11 -6.08
CA ARG A 96 -10.85 7.95 -4.73
C ARG A 96 -9.78 7.78 -3.66
N PHE A 97 -8.76 6.96 -3.96
CA PHE A 97 -7.67 6.76 -3.02
C PHE A 97 -6.80 8.02 -2.85
N MET A 98 -6.49 8.72 -3.95
CA MET A 98 -5.74 9.98 -3.90
C MET A 98 -6.51 11.11 -3.20
N GLU A 99 -7.84 11.12 -3.25
CA GLU A 99 -8.67 12.04 -2.46
C GLU A 99 -8.36 11.89 -0.96
N CYS A 100 -8.38 10.64 -0.45
CA CYS A 100 -8.05 10.34 0.94
C CYS A 100 -6.64 10.81 1.31
N ILE A 101 -5.65 10.50 0.47
CA ILE A 101 -4.25 10.87 0.70
C ILE A 101 -4.05 12.38 0.70
N ASN A 102 -4.69 13.09 -0.23
CA ASN A 102 -4.58 14.54 -0.33
C ASN A 102 -5.24 15.25 0.86
N LEU A 103 -6.34 14.72 1.37
CA LEU A 103 -6.97 15.20 2.61
C LEU A 103 -6.04 15.00 3.80
N ALA A 104 -5.46 13.81 3.96
CA ALA A 104 -4.50 13.51 5.02
C ALA A 104 -3.26 14.41 4.97
N LYS A 105 -2.70 14.67 3.77
CA LYS A 105 -1.56 15.59 3.58
C LYS A 105 -1.85 17.02 4.03
N ARG A 106 -3.10 17.46 3.98
CA ARG A 106 -3.53 18.78 4.46
C ARG A 106 -3.91 18.79 5.93
N GLY A 107 -3.77 17.67 6.63
CA GLY A 107 -4.17 17.51 8.02
C GLY A 107 -5.68 17.34 8.25
N ALA A 108 -6.47 17.24 7.19
CA ALA A 108 -7.93 17.05 7.25
C ALA A 108 -8.29 15.56 7.46
N PHE A 109 -7.82 14.99 8.57
CA PHE A 109 -7.92 13.55 8.82
C PHE A 109 -9.36 13.05 8.98
N ASP A 110 -10.26 13.83 9.59
CA ASP A 110 -11.67 13.44 9.73
C ASP A 110 -12.37 13.33 8.37
N GLU A 111 -11.99 14.18 7.41
CA GLU A 111 -12.50 14.11 6.04
C GLU A 111 -11.87 12.94 5.28
N ALA A 112 -10.57 12.70 5.49
CA ALA A 112 -9.87 11.57 4.92
C ALA A 112 -10.47 10.24 5.39
N ASP A 113 -10.79 10.12 6.68
CA ASP A 113 -11.44 8.92 7.25
C ASP A 113 -12.83 8.68 6.66
N ARG A 114 -13.63 9.74 6.47
CA ARG A 114 -14.95 9.64 5.81
C ARG A 114 -14.82 9.22 4.35
N ALA A 115 -13.86 9.80 3.62
CA ALA A 115 -13.59 9.43 2.23
C ALA A 115 -13.11 7.98 2.13
N PHE A 116 -12.17 7.56 3.00
CA PHE A 116 -11.66 6.20 3.05
C PHE A 116 -12.74 5.20 3.47
N GLY A 117 -13.68 5.59 4.33
CA GLY A 117 -14.80 4.75 4.75
C GLY A 117 -15.62 4.22 3.58
N ARG A 118 -15.79 5.02 2.52
CA ARG A 118 -16.48 4.61 1.27
C ARG A 118 -15.65 3.64 0.43
N LEU A 119 -14.35 3.63 0.60
CA LEU A 119 -13.41 2.80 -0.16
C LEU A 119 -13.03 1.52 0.60
N ARG A 120 -13.23 1.47 1.90
CA ARG A 120 -12.76 0.40 2.80
C ARG A 120 -13.14 -1.00 2.32
N GLU A 121 -14.41 -1.22 2.00
CA GLU A 121 -14.87 -2.52 1.55
C GLU A 121 -14.25 -2.97 0.22
N ALA A 122 -13.98 -2.01 -0.67
CA ALA A 122 -13.28 -2.28 -1.92
C ALA A 122 -11.80 -2.59 -1.67
N VAL A 123 -11.15 -1.87 -0.74
CA VAL A 123 -9.76 -2.16 -0.32
C VAL A 123 -9.66 -3.56 0.29
N ASP A 124 -10.58 -3.93 1.19
CA ASP A 124 -10.61 -5.27 1.79
C ASP A 124 -10.80 -6.36 0.71
N ALA A 125 -11.67 -6.12 -0.28
CA ALA A 125 -11.89 -7.03 -1.39
C ALA A 125 -10.63 -7.23 -2.27
N LEU A 126 -9.76 -6.20 -2.40
CA LEU A 126 -8.49 -6.33 -3.14
C LEU A 126 -7.54 -7.38 -2.56
N PHE A 127 -7.69 -7.71 -1.29
CA PHE A 127 -6.82 -8.67 -0.59
C PHE A 127 -7.51 -10.00 -0.25
N ALA A 128 -8.83 -10.13 -0.46
CA ALA A 128 -9.62 -11.29 -0.08
C ALA A 128 -9.11 -12.60 -0.68
N GLU A 129 -8.65 -12.58 -1.92
CA GLU A 129 -8.05 -13.75 -2.61
C GLU A 129 -6.57 -13.51 -2.93
N GLY A 130 -5.95 -12.58 -2.22
CA GLY A 130 -4.56 -12.20 -2.38
C GLY A 130 -4.32 -11.18 -3.49
N ASN A 131 -3.11 -10.61 -3.46
CA ASN A 131 -2.65 -9.64 -4.46
C ASN A 131 -1.59 -10.34 -5.34
N PRO A 132 -1.70 -10.27 -6.67
CA PRO A 132 -2.48 -9.32 -7.49
C PRO A 132 -3.87 -9.81 -7.95
N VAL A 133 -4.41 -10.93 -7.45
CA VAL A 133 -5.69 -11.48 -7.90
C VAL A 133 -6.82 -10.45 -7.73
N GLY A 134 -6.97 -9.88 -6.53
CA GLY A 134 -8.03 -8.92 -6.25
C GLY A 134 -7.96 -7.66 -7.13
N VAL A 135 -6.78 -7.03 -7.26
CA VAL A 135 -6.67 -5.82 -8.07
C VAL A 135 -6.94 -6.08 -9.55
N LYS A 136 -6.53 -7.22 -10.09
CA LYS A 136 -6.86 -7.59 -11.47
C LYS A 136 -8.34 -7.91 -11.65
N CYS A 137 -8.97 -8.55 -10.66
CA CYS A 137 -10.40 -8.80 -10.67
C CYS A 137 -11.18 -7.47 -10.68
N ALA A 138 -10.81 -6.49 -9.83
CA ALA A 138 -11.42 -5.17 -9.82
C ALA A 138 -11.30 -4.45 -11.19
N LEU A 139 -10.09 -4.43 -11.77
CA LEU A 139 -9.85 -3.82 -13.07
C LEU A 139 -10.61 -4.52 -14.20
N ALA A 140 -10.72 -5.85 -14.15
CA ALA A 140 -11.50 -6.62 -15.12
C ALA A 140 -13.00 -6.37 -14.98
N SER A 141 -13.52 -6.23 -13.74
CA SER A 141 -14.93 -5.85 -13.50
C SER A 141 -15.27 -4.44 -14.01
N MET A 142 -14.27 -3.56 -14.12
CA MET A 142 -14.42 -2.25 -14.75
C MET A 142 -14.25 -2.28 -16.29
N GLY A 143 -13.88 -3.44 -16.85
CA GLY A 143 -13.63 -3.59 -18.31
C GLY A 143 -12.32 -2.98 -18.79
N LEU A 144 -11.39 -2.66 -17.87
CA LEU A 144 -10.11 -2.02 -18.20
C LEU A 144 -9.03 -3.01 -18.65
N ILE A 145 -9.10 -4.25 -18.19
CA ILE A 145 -8.16 -5.33 -18.55
C ILE A 145 -8.88 -6.68 -18.64
N GLY A 146 -8.22 -7.69 -19.24
CA GLY A 146 -8.67 -9.08 -19.13
C GLY A 146 -8.36 -9.69 -17.76
N PRO A 147 -9.10 -10.73 -17.32
CA PRO A 147 -8.95 -11.35 -16.02
C PRO A 147 -7.72 -12.28 -15.93
N THR A 148 -7.08 -12.61 -17.05
CA THR A 148 -6.04 -13.64 -17.15
C THR A 148 -4.86 -13.42 -16.22
N MET A 149 -4.45 -14.50 -15.55
CA MET A 149 -3.31 -14.55 -14.64
C MET A 149 -2.23 -15.49 -15.20
N ARG A 150 -0.99 -15.28 -14.75
CA ARG A 150 0.11 -16.25 -14.99
C ARG A 150 0.15 -17.26 -13.86
N LEU A 151 0.31 -18.53 -14.19
CA LEU A 151 0.51 -19.59 -13.21
C LEU A 151 1.70 -19.27 -12.28
N PRO A 152 1.62 -19.61 -10.99
CA PRO A 152 0.60 -20.46 -10.33
C PRO A 152 -0.68 -19.71 -9.92
N LEU A 153 -0.79 -18.41 -10.20
CA LEU A 153 -2.00 -17.64 -9.88
C LEU A 153 -3.13 -17.97 -10.86
N VAL A 154 -4.35 -17.92 -10.34
CA VAL A 154 -5.58 -18.12 -11.11
C VAL A 154 -6.45 -16.86 -11.04
N GLU A 155 -7.42 -16.74 -11.92
CA GLU A 155 -8.37 -15.63 -11.93
C GLU A 155 -9.16 -15.60 -10.62
N GLY A 156 -9.60 -14.39 -10.23
CA GLY A 156 -10.46 -14.22 -9.06
C GLY A 156 -11.79 -14.96 -9.23
N SER A 157 -12.33 -15.44 -8.11
CA SER A 157 -13.60 -16.18 -8.10
C SER A 157 -14.77 -15.32 -8.61
N GLU A 158 -15.84 -16.00 -9.05
CA GLU A 158 -17.11 -15.36 -9.43
C GLU A 158 -17.70 -14.53 -8.27
N ALA A 159 -17.53 -15.03 -7.04
CA ALA A 159 -17.98 -14.33 -5.84
C ALA A 159 -17.22 -12.99 -5.65
N LEU A 160 -15.91 -12.99 -5.87
CA LEU A 160 -15.09 -11.79 -5.80
C LEU A 160 -15.46 -10.80 -6.92
N ARG A 161 -15.67 -11.28 -8.13
CA ARG A 161 -16.12 -10.47 -9.27
C ARG A 161 -17.46 -9.79 -8.96
N SER A 162 -18.47 -10.55 -8.55
CA SER A 162 -19.79 -10.02 -8.20
C SER A 162 -19.71 -9.00 -7.05
N ARG A 163 -18.80 -9.21 -6.09
CA ARG A 163 -18.55 -8.24 -5.02
C ARG A 163 -18.01 -6.92 -5.59
N PHE A 164 -17.02 -6.95 -6.48
CA PHE A 164 -16.49 -5.73 -7.10
C PHE A 164 -17.52 -5.01 -7.96
N GLU A 165 -18.32 -5.73 -8.76
CA GLU A 165 -19.38 -5.12 -9.58
C GLU A 165 -20.37 -4.31 -8.72
N LYS A 166 -20.75 -4.85 -7.55
CA LYS A 166 -21.61 -4.15 -6.58
C LYS A 166 -20.93 -2.92 -5.99
N LEU A 167 -19.70 -3.08 -5.47
CA LEU A 167 -18.95 -1.98 -4.84
C LEU A 167 -18.65 -0.84 -5.81
N ILE A 168 -18.28 -1.16 -7.06
CA ILE A 168 -18.02 -0.18 -8.10
C ILE A 168 -19.27 0.63 -8.43
N ALA A 169 -20.45 -0.02 -8.50
CA ALA A 169 -21.71 0.63 -8.77
C ALA A 169 -22.20 1.47 -7.57
N GLU A 170 -22.08 0.94 -6.35
CA GLU A 170 -22.56 1.59 -5.12
C GLU A 170 -21.77 2.85 -4.76
N TYR A 171 -20.45 2.80 -4.87
CA TYR A 171 -19.56 3.88 -4.45
C TYR A 171 -19.00 4.71 -5.61
N ASP A 172 -19.46 4.47 -6.84
CA ASP A 172 -18.96 5.16 -8.06
C ASP A 172 -17.41 5.15 -8.11
N LEU A 173 -16.83 3.96 -8.11
CA LEU A 173 -15.38 3.76 -8.03
C LEU A 173 -14.67 3.73 -9.41
N ARG A 174 -15.28 4.26 -10.45
CA ARG A 174 -14.70 4.32 -11.81
C ARG A 174 -13.77 5.50 -12.01
#